data_d531c86e370ff5ce0397b442616feeb8
#
_entry.id   d531c86e370ff5ce0397b442616feeb8
#
_cell.length_a   1.000
_cell.length_b   1.000
_cell.length_c   1.000
_cell.angle_alpha   90.00
_cell.angle_beta   90.00
_cell.angle_gamma   90.00
#
_symmetry.space_group_name_H-M   'P 1'
#
loop_
_entity.id
_entity.type
_entity.pdbx_description
1 polymer ?
#
loop_
_entity_poly.entity_id
_entity_poly.type
_entity_poly.pdbx_seq_one_letter_code
_entity_poly.pdbx_strand_id
1 'polypeptide(L)'
;MKKLIPVILCCAMLLAACGSSADSAPAASESTSAAASSEAASSAESIIGGADGETDIVVSDEANTANLDAAVAAIEAVNPIANPRALDDFSVENELMLTMDNLVGYKGDVTNDQADCGLGFVAQAKDGKVDAVKAELEAYKESLSANDLYAEFADKVALAKDARIVTNGNYVAIVIAGIANPDYAPIDTALETALNF
;
A
#
# COMPACT_ATOMS: atom_id res chain seq x y z
N MET A 1 6.96 -3.92 54.27
CA MET A 1 6.37 -5.26 54.44
C MET A 1 6.40 -5.96 53.08
N LYS A 2 7.19 -7.01 53.06
CA LYS A 2 7.46 -7.85 51.85
C LYS A 2 6.23 -8.69 51.52
N LYS A 3 5.83 -8.81 50.26
CA LYS A 3 5.17 -10.03 49.77
C LYS A 3 5.63 -10.28 48.33
N LEU A 4 6.55 -11.21 48.23
CA LEU A 4 6.91 -11.98 47.05
C LEU A 4 5.81 -13.00 46.77
N ILE A 5 5.40 -13.17 45.53
CA ILE A 5 4.69 -14.35 45.04
C ILE A 5 5.37 -14.82 43.78
N PRO A 6 5.89 -16.04 43.76
CA PRO A 6 6.44 -16.68 42.60
C PRO A 6 5.37 -17.53 41.92
N VAL A 7 5.36 -17.60 40.62
CA VAL A 7 4.58 -18.64 39.91
C VAL A 7 5.22 -19.01 38.60
N ILE A 8 5.73 -20.11 38.67
CA ILE A 8 5.43 -21.42 38.06
C ILE A 8 5.35 -21.36 36.53
N LEU A 9 6.46 -21.80 36.03
CA LEU A 9 6.78 -22.37 34.75
C LEU A 9 5.98 -23.67 34.51
N CYS A 10 5.32 -23.78 33.39
CA CYS A 10 4.90 -25.07 32.83
C CYS A 10 5.28 -25.16 31.37
N CYS A 11 6.40 -25.84 31.12
CA CYS A 11 6.76 -26.42 29.85
C CYS A 11 5.88 -27.64 29.56
N ALA A 12 5.39 -27.74 28.33
CA ALA A 12 5.06 -29.04 27.78
C ALA A 12 5.44 -29.07 26.31
N MET A 13 6.57 -29.70 26.06
CA MET A 13 6.99 -30.19 24.74
C MET A 13 6.19 -31.45 24.42
N LEU A 14 5.72 -31.57 23.19
CA LEU A 14 5.43 -32.85 22.58
C LEU A 14 5.99 -32.85 21.15
N LEU A 15 7.09 -33.58 21.00
CA LEU A 15 7.64 -34.10 19.75
C LEU A 15 6.93 -35.41 19.42
N ALA A 16 6.57 -35.59 18.16
CA ALA A 16 6.48 -36.89 17.48
C ALA A 16 6.59 -36.57 15.98
N ALA A 17 7.58 -36.81 15.26
CA ALA A 17 8.41 -37.92 14.84
C ALA A 17 7.70 -38.97 13.99
N CYS A 18 8.24 -39.07 12.75
CA CYS A 18 8.35 -40.23 11.87
C CYS A 18 7.21 -40.61 10.92
N GLY A 19 7.65 -40.75 9.66
CA GLY A 19 7.07 -41.66 8.69
C GLY A 19 7.59 -41.48 7.28
N SER A 20 8.75 -42.05 6.96
CA SER A 20 9.32 -42.24 5.62
C SER A 20 8.57 -43.30 4.84
N SER A 21 8.58 -43.16 3.49
CA SER A 21 8.85 -44.17 2.44
C SER A 21 8.26 -43.63 1.14
N ALA A 22 9.01 -43.22 0.16
CA ALA A 22 9.79 -43.95 -0.81
C ALA A 22 8.91 -44.53 -1.96
N ASP A 23 9.27 -44.01 -3.14
CA ASP A 23 9.46 -44.77 -4.41
C ASP A 23 8.28 -44.93 -5.34
N SER A 24 8.40 -44.38 -6.50
CA SER A 24 8.39 -44.92 -7.83
C SER A 24 7.94 -43.95 -8.90
N ALA A 25 8.86 -43.48 -9.70
CA ALA A 25 8.64 -43.11 -11.11
C ALA A 25 8.83 -44.40 -11.96
N PRO A 26 8.58 -44.44 -13.27
CA PRO A 26 8.26 -43.42 -14.26
C PRO A 26 7.17 -43.85 -15.27
N ALA A 27 6.71 -42.98 -16.15
CA ALA A 27 6.62 -43.23 -17.58
C ALA A 27 6.13 -42.00 -18.36
N ALA A 28 6.92 -41.72 -19.36
CA ALA A 28 6.67 -40.75 -20.40
C ALA A 28 5.50 -41.14 -21.31
N SER A 29 4.84 -40.11 -21.84
CA SER A 29 4.28 -40.20 -23.21
C SER A 29 4.12 -38.78 -23.77
N GLU A 30 4.86 -38.57 -24.84
CA GLU A 30 4.75 -37.46 -25.77
C GLU A 30 3.39 -37.50 -26.47
N SER A 31 2.84 -36.31 -26.78
CA SER A 31 2.38 -36.03 -28.15
C SER A 31 1.87 -34.60 -28.28
N THR A 32 2.63 -33.84 -29.02
CA THR A 32 2.38 -33.00 -30.18
C THR A 32 1.15 -32.11 -30.26
N SER A 33 1.49 -30.81 -30.42
CA SER A 33 1.09 -29.92 -31.50
C SER A 33 -0.35 -29.38 -31.55
N ALA A 34 -0.54 -28.12 -31.45
CA ALA A 34 -0.82 -27.23 -32.55
C ALA A 34 -1.08 -25.77 -32.05
N ALA A 35 -0.41 -24.89 -32.71
CA ALA A 35 -0.65 -23.45 -32.62
C ALA A 35 -2.01 -23.09 -33.22
N ALA A 36 -2.70 -22.12 -32.62
CA ALA A 36 -3.60 -21.26 -33.36
C ALA A 36 -3.65 -19.89 -32.67
N SER A 37 -3.09 -18.95 -33.37
CA SER A 37 -3.26 -17.51 -33.29
C SER A 37 -4.70 -17.13 -33.54
N SER A 38 -5.24 -16.16 -32.78
CA SER A 38 -6.14 -15.14 -33.28
C SER A 38 -6.30 -14.10 -32.17
N GLU A 39 -5.69 -12.99 -32.32
CA GLU A 39 -6.21 -11.72 -32.87
C GLU A 39 -7.25 -11.04 -32.00
N ALA A 40 -6.82 -9.86 -31.61
CA ALA A 40 -7.56 -8.76 -31.03
C ALA A 40 -8.92 -8.55 -31.70
N ALA A 41 -9.91 -8.29 -30.89
CA ALA A 41 -11.06 -7.54 -31.32
C ALA A 41 -11.35 -6.43 -30.31
N SER A 42 -10.83 -5.28 -30.64
CA SER A 42 -11.37 -3.98 -30.26
C SER A 42 -12.80 -3.92 -30.77
N SER A 43 -13.77 -3.74 -29.90
CA SER A 43 -15.06 -3.24 -30.28
C SER A 43 -15.37 -1.98 -29.50
N ALA A 44 -14.96 -0.88 -30.09
CA ALA A 44 -15.59 0.41 -29.82
C ALA A 44 -17.00 0.34 -30.39
N GLU A 45 -18.00 0.25 -29.55
CA GLU A 45 -19.37 0.53 -29.95
C GLU A 45 -19.68 1.99 -29.64
N SER A 46 -19.64 2.75 -30.70
CA SER A 46 -20.23 4.08 -30.81
C SER A 46 -21.76 3.92 -30.73
N ILE A 47 -22.37 4.33 -29.67
CA ILE A 47 -23.82 4.49 -29.60
C ILE A 47 -24.15 5.95 -29.86
N ILE A 48 -24.70 6.19 -31.04
CA ILE A 48 -25.28 7.46 -31.46
C ILE A 48 -26.65 7.63 -30.82
N GLY A 49 -26.83 8.78 -30.24
CA GLY A 49 -27.91 9.45 -29.62
C GLY A 49 -29.35 9.02 -29.87
N GLY A 50 -30.11 9.04 -28.81
CA GLY A 50 -31.55 9.23 -28.76
C GLY A 50 -31.84 10.12 -27.56
N ALA A 51 -32.65 11.15 -27.81
CA ALA A 51 -33.00 12.17 -26.85
C ALA A 51 -33.86 11.61 -25.68
N ASP A 52 -33.75 12.28 -24.52
CA ASP A 52 -34.60 12.18 -23.35
C ASP A 52 -34.46 10.90 -22.50
N GLY A 53 -33.33 10.78 -21.84
CA GLY A 53 -33.11 9.90 -20.70
C GLY A 53 -32.07 10.54 -19.80
N GLU A 54 -32.29 10.47 -18.49
CA GLU A 54 -31.33 10.84 -17.47
C GLU A 54 -29.96 10.24 -17.88
N THR A 55 -28.97 11.12 -18.03
CA THR A 55 -27.59 10.69 -18.27
C THR A 55 -27.12 10.02 -16.99
N ASP A 56 -27.24 8.70 -16.93
CA ASP A 56 -26.52 7.90 -15.94
C ASP A 56 -25.04 8.14 -16.23
N ILE A 57 -24.42 8.99 -15.43
CA ILE A 57 -22.97 9.12 -15.42
C ILE A 57 -22.50 7.80 -14.81
N VAL A 58 -22.17 6.85 -15.69
CA VAL A 58 -21.41 5.68 -15.28
C VAL A 58 -20.04 6.20 -14.83
N VAL A 59 -19.91 6.49 -13.56
CA VAL A 59 -18.60 6.69 -12.93
C VAL A 59 -17.93 5.33 -13.01
N SER A 60 -16.99 5.19 -13.94
CA SER A 60 -16.15 4.00 -13.97
C SER A 60 -15.32 4.00 -12.68
N ASP A 61 -15.50 2.99 -11.84
CA ASP A 61 -14.67 2.73 -10.66
C ASP A 61 -13.25 2.25 -11.06
N GLU A 62 -12.76 2.67 -12.22
CA GLU A 62 -11.40 2.36 -12.64
C GLU A 62 -10.42 3.40 -12.09
N ALA A 63 -9.35 2.89 -11.49
CA ALA A 63 -8.28 3.72 -10.98
C ALA A 63 -7.67 4.59 -12.09
N ASN A 64 -7.54 5.88 -11.85
CA ASN A 64 -6.78 6.74 -12.74
C ASN A 64 -5.28 6.57 -12.49
N THR A 65 -4.69 5.58 -13.13
CA THR A 65 -3.27 5.23 -12.96
C THR A 65 -2.34 6.38 -13.36
N ALA A 66 -2.70 7.19 -14.35
CA ALA A 66 -1.89 8.34 -14.77
C ALA A 66 -1.82 9.41 -13.67
N ASN A 67 -2.92 9.66 -12.97
CA ASN A 67 -2.95 10.59 -11.85
C ASN A 67 -2.14 10.04 -10.66
N LEU A 68 -2.30 8.75 -10.35
CA LEU A 68 -1.54 8.09 -9.28
C LEU A 68 -0.04 8.12 -9.57
N ASP A 69 0.37 7.80 -10.80
CA ASP A 69 1.77 7.86 -11.25
C ASP A 69 2.33 9.28 -11.14
N ALA A 70 1.59 10.28 -11.60
CA ALA A 70 2.01 11.67 -11.54
C ALA A 70 2.16 12.18 -10.09
N ALA A 71 1.22 11.82 -9.22
CA ALA A 71 1.27 12.22 -7.82
C ALA A 71 2.48 11.62 -7.09
N VAL A 72 2.69 10.30 -7.24
CA VAL A 72 3.84 9.61 -6.61
C VAL A 72 5.15 10.17 -7.15
N ALA A 73 5.27 10.36 -8.47
CA ALA A 73 6.48 10.93 -9.06
C ALA A 73 6.78 12.36 -8.54
N ALA A 74 5.75 13.19 -8.34
CA ALA A 74 5.92 14.53 -7.77
C ALA A 74 6.40 14.50 -6.31
N ILE A 75 5.88 13.56 -5.52
CA ILE A 75 6.29 13.34 -4.13
C ILE A 75 7.74 12.83 -4.06
N GLU A 76 8.08 11.81 -4.84
CA GLU A 76 9.41 11.19 -4.83
C GLU A 76 10.51 12.10 -5.38
N ALA A 77 10.16 13.04 -6.25
CA ALA A 77 11.11 14.05 -6.71
C ALA A 77 11.69 14.92 -5.58
N VAL A 78 10.93 15.09 -4.48
CA VAL A 78 11.33 15.86 -3.30
C VAL A 78 11.60 15.01 -2.06
N ASN A 79 11.10 13.79 -2.06
CA ASN A 79 11.28 12.78 -1.00
C ASN A 79 11.78 11.46 -1.60
N PRO A 80 13.03 11.40 -2.09
CA PRO A 80 13.57 10.17 -2.66
C PRO A 80 13.62 9.06 -1.62
N ILE A 81 12.95 7.95 -1.92
CA ILE A 81 12.90 6.79 -1.04
C ILE A 81 14.19 5.98 -1.17
N ALA A 82 14.88 5.77 -0.05
CA ALA A 82 16.07 4.93 -0.01
C ALA A 82 15.69 3.45 -0.21
N ASN A 83 16.36 2.76 -1.15
CA ASN A 83 16.10 1.35 -1.47
C ASN A 83 14.59 1.07 -1.62
N PRO A 84 13.90 1.72 -2.59
CA PRO A 84 12.45 1.69 -2.69
C PRO A 84 11.92 0.30 -2.99
N ARG A 85 10.79 -0.03 -2.40
CA ARG A 85 9.96 -1.19 -2.68
C ARG A 85 8.55 -0.71 -2.97
N ALA A 86 8.05 -1.07 -4.16
CA ALA A 86 6.67 -0.77 -4.50
C ALA A 86 5.71 -1.46 -3.53
N LEU A 87 4.66 -0.75 -3.15
CA LEU A 87 3.59 -1.28 -2.33
C LEU A 87 2.66 -2.13 -3.21
N ASP A 88 2.39 -3.34 -2.77
CA ASP A 88 1.42 -4.27 -3.34
C ASP A 88 0.17 -4.39 -2.46
N ASP A 89 -0.82 -5.15 -2.92
CA ASP A 89 -2.08 -5.33 -2.18
C ASP A 89 -1.85 -5.83 -0.75
N PHE A 90 -0.90 -6.77 -0.58
CA PHE A 90 -0.57 -7.29 0.74
C PHE A 90 0.00 -6.19 1.66
N SER A 91 0.89 -5.37 1.14
CA SER A 91 1.50 -4.26 1.89
C SER A 91 0.47 -3.19 2.27
N VAL A 92 -0.42 -2.86 1.34
CA VAL A 92 -1.49 -1.87 1.59
C VAL A 92 -2.46 -2.37 2.65
N GLU A 93 -2.88 -3.63 2.56
CA GLU A 93 -3.83 -4.20 3.52
C GLU A 93 -3.20 -4.49 4.89
N ASN A 94 -1.96 -5.01 4.93
CA ASN A 94 -1.38 -5.54 6.17
C ASN A 94 -0.31 -4.64 6.80
N GLU A 95 0.44 -3.86 6.01
CA GLU A 95 1.43 -2.93 6.53
C GLU A 95 0.83 -1.54 6.77
N LEU A 96 0.10 -1.00 5.78
CA LEU A 96 -0.59 0.30 5.91
C LEU A 96 -1.94 0.17 6.62
N MET A 97 -2.47 -1.06 6.78
CA MET A 97 -3.74 -1.37 7.45
C MET A 97 -4.95 -0.70 6.77
N LEU A 98 -4.93 -0.57 5.45
CA LEU A 98 -6.03 0.00 4.69
C LEU A 98 -7.05 -1.06 4.27
N THR A 99 -8.30 -0.67 4.25
CA THR A 99 -9.40 -1.49 3.73
C THR A 99 -9.43 -1.38 2.21
N MET A 100 -9.02 -2.43 1.50
CA MET A 100 -8.98 -2.46 0.04
C MET A 100 -10.32 -2.14 -0.61
N ASP A 101 -11.44 -2.53 0.02
CA ASP A 101 -12.78 -2.23 -0.46
C ASP A 101 -13.11 -0.72 -0.49
N ASN A 102 -12.36 0.12 0.20
CA ASN A 102 -12.50 1.57 0.17
C ASN A 102 -11.73 2.22 -0.99
N LEU A 103 -10.87 1.47 -1.68
CA LEU A 103 -9.97 1.97 -2.72
C LEU A 103 -10.45 1.63 -4.12
N VAL A 104 -10.30 2.56 -5.05
CA VAL A 104 -10.37 2.32 -6.51
C VAL A 104 -9.02 1.86 -7.01
N GLY A 105 -7.95 2.47 -6.51
CA GLY A 105 -6.58 2.10 -6.80
C GLY A 105 -5.61 2.90 -5.94
N TYR A 106 -4.35 2.54 -6.05
CA TYR A 106 -3.28 3.16 -5.27
C TYR A 106 -1.93 3.04 -6.00
N LYS A 107 -0.97 3.83 -5.56
CA LYS A 107 0.44 3.72 -5.91
C LYS A 107 1.32 4.26 -4.79
N GLY A 108 2.54 3.73 -4.67
CA GLY A 108 3.52 4.25 -3.74
C GLY A 108 4.68 3.30 -3.52
N ASP A 109 5.69 3.86 -2.90
CA ASP A 109 6.90 3.17 -2.52
C ASP A 109 7.20 3.37 -1.04
N VAL A 110 7.75 2.35 -0.42
CA VAL A 110 8.26 2.38 0.94
C VAL A 110 9.72 1.97 0.94
N THR A 111 10.49 2.52 1.85
CA THR A 111 11.87 2.08 2.03
C THR A 111 11.95 0.61 2.45
N ASN A 112 12.87 -0.14 1.84
CA ASN A 112 13.26 -1.49 2.28
C ASN A 112 14.52 -1.44 3.18
N ASP A 113 14.96 -0.25 3.56
CA ASP A 113 16.08 -0.07 4.48
C ASP A 113 15.57 0.01 5.92
N GLN A 114 16.01 -0.92 6.77
CA GLN A 114 15.64 -0.93 8.18
C GLN A 114 16.15 0.30 8.94
N ALA A 115 17.16 0.98 8.43
CA ALA A 115 17.67 2.22 9.02
C ALA A 115 16.84 3.46 8.63
N ASP A 116 15.93 3.36 7.68
CA ASP A 116 15.12 4.47 7.18
C ASP A 116 13.61 4.27 7.47
N CYS A 117 12.78 5.26 7.14
CA CYS A 117 11.33 5.23 7.29
C CYS A 117 10.58 5.93 6.13
N GLY A 118 11.28 6.24 5.05
CA GLY A 118 10.70 6.93 3.90
C GLY A 118 9.49 6.18 3.31
N LEU A 119 8.41 6.91 3.09
CA LEU A 119 7.16 6.43 2.47
C LEU A 119 6.57 7.53 1.59
N GLY A 120 6.17 7.17 0.38
CA GLY A 120 5.33 7.98 -0.48
C GLY A 120 4.17 7.11 -0.98
N PHE A 121 2.94 7.43 -0.60
CA PHE A 121 1.76 6.64 -0.96
C PHE A 121 0.61 7.55 -1.36
N VAL A 122 -0.07 7.20 -2.43
CA VAL A 122 -1.28 7.88 -2.92
C VAL A 122 -2.35 6.84 -3.24
N ALA A 123 -3.55 7.07 -2.76
CA ALA A 123 -4.72 6.25 -3.05
C ALA A 123 -5.81 7.09 -3.71
N GLN A 124 -6.53 6.50 -4.64
CA GLN A 124 -7.83 6.95 -5.10
C GLN A 124 -8.90 6.18 -4.33
N ALA A 125 -9.63 6.88 -3.49
CA ALA A 125 -10.72 6.32 -2.71
C ALA A 125 -11.99 6.21 -3.55
N LYS A 126 -12.84 5.23 -3.25
CA LYS A 126 -14.22 5.17 -3.78
C LYS A 126 -15.04 6.35 -3.28
N ASP A 127 -16.10 6.65 -3.99
CA ASP A 127 -17.01 7.74 -3.63
C ASP A 127 -17.51 7.62 -2.18
N GLY A 128 -17.36 8.72 -1.43
CA GLY A 128 -17.73 8.77 -0.01
C GLY A 128 -16.81 8.01 0.94
N LYS A 129 -15.65 7.52 0.46
CA LYS A 129 -14.68 6.75 1.27
C LYS A 129 -13.41 7.51 1.64
N VAL A 130 -13.23 8.73 1.17
CA VAL A 130 -12.04 9.56 1.43
C VAL A 130 -11.78 9.69 2.92
N ASP A 131 -12.80 10.01 3.72
CA ASP A 131 -12.64 10.18 5.17
C ASP A 131 -12.28 8.86 5.86
N ALA A 132 -12.79 7.73 5.37
CA ALA A 132 -12.44 6.42 5.90
C ALA A 132 -10.98 6.09 5.62
N VAL A 133 -10.51 6.25 4.38
CA VAL A 133 -9.10 6.03 4.00
C VAL A 133 -8.18 6.96 4.77
N LYS A 134 -8.56 8.23 4.91
CA LYS A 134 -7.79 9.19 5.70
C LYS A 134 -7.67 8.75 7.16
N ALA A 135 -8.77 8.32 7.79
CA ALA A 135 -8.76 7.87 9.18
C ALA A 135 -7.90 6.60 9.36
N GLU A 136 -7.91 5.68 8.40
CA GLU A 136 -7.05 4.51 8.40
C GLU A 136 -5.55 4.91 8.32
N LEU A 137 -5.20 5.87 7.46
CA LEU A 137 -3.83 6.39 7.37
C LEU A 137 -3.41 7.17 8.63
N GLU A 138 -4.32 7.89 9.29
CA GLU A 138 -4.06 8.53 10.57
C GLU A 138 -3.80 7.48 11.67
N ALA A 139 -4.56 6.39 11.70
CA ALA A 139 -4.33 5.27 12.60
C ALA A 139 -2.98 4.57 12.34
N TYR A 140 -2.62 4.38 11.06
CA TYR A 140 -1.31 3.88 10.67
C TYR A 140 -0.18 4.78 11.19
N LYS A 141 -0.27 6.08 10.92
CA LYS A 141 0.69 7.08 11.44
C LYS A 141 0.82 7.02 12.96
N GLU A 142 -0.29 6.91 13.68
CA GLU A 142 -0.29 6.78 15.13
C GLU A 142 0.40 5.49 15.58
N SER A 143 0.16 4.37 14.90
CA SER A 143 0.79 3.08 15.20
C SER A 143 2.32 3.12 15.09
N LEU A 144 2.85 3.82 14.08
CA LEU A 144 4.30 4.02 13.90
C LEU A 144 4.91 4.85 15.03
N SER A 145 4.15 5.80 15.55
CA SER A 145 4.59 6.72 16.59
C SER A 145 4.41 6.19 18.02
N ALA A 146 3.67 5.10 18.20
CA ALA A 146 3.44 4.48 19.51
C ALA A 146 4.67 3.72 20.06
N ASN A 147 5.69 3.45 19.24
CA ASN A 147 6.89 2.71 19.63
C ASN A 147 8.00 3.58 20.23
N ASP A 148 7.67 4.47 21.14
CA ASP A 148 8.62 5.34 21.86
C ASP A 148 9.62 4.59 22.77
N LEU A 149 9.57 3.25 22.81
CA LEU A 149 10.31 2.45 23.79
C LEU A 149 11.80 2.27 23.45
N TYR A 150 12.23 2.59 22.23
CA TYR A 150 13.60 2.36 21.81
C TYR A 150 14.24 3.66 21.31
N ALA A 151 15.20 4.18 22.07
CA ALA A 151 15.93 5.41 21.71
C ALA A 151 16.62 5.33 20.34
N GLU A 152 16.95 4.13 19.87
CA GLU A 152 17.53 3.89 18.55
C GLU A 152 16.57 4.19 17.38
N PHE A 153 15.27 4.26 17.64
CA PHE A 153 14.24 4.59 16.65
C PHE A 153 13.69 6.02 16.79
N ALA A 154 14.25 6.81 17.69
CA ALA A 154 13.72 8.15 18.00
C ALA A 154 13.57 9.06 16.77
N ASP A 155 14.54 9.02 15.85
CA ASP A 155 14.52 9.83 14.63
C ASP A 155 13.39 9.37 13.68
N LYS A 156 13.21 8.06 13.51
CA LYS A 156 12.10 7.51 12.70
C LYS A 156 10.75 7.83 13.29
N VAL A 157 10.61 7.68 14.61
CA VAL A 157 9.38 8.01 15.33
C VAL A 157 9.06 9.50 15.19
N ALA A 158 10.07 10.38 15.24
CA ALA A 158 9.88 11.81 15.04
C ALA A 158 9.37 12.12 13.62
N LEU A 159 9.98 11.51 12.59
CA LEU A 159 9.53 11.66 11.20
C LEU A 159 8.12 11.08 10.99
N ALA A 160 7.82 9.90 11.53
CA ALA A 160 6.49 9.33 11.45
C ALA A 160 5.42 10.20 12.13
N LYS A 161 5.73 10.80 13.28
CA LYS A 161 4.86 11.77 13.96
C LYS A 161 4.59 13.02 13.11
N ASP A 162 5.56 13.40 12.29
CA ASP A 162 5.46 14.56 11.41
C ASP A 162 4.97 14.22 9.99
N ALA A 163 4.58 12.95 9.74
CA ALA A 163 4.05 12.51 8.45
C ALA A 163 2.90 13.40 7.97
N ARG A 164 2.89 13.67 6.66
CA ARG A 164 1.83 14.45 6.00
C ARG A 164 0.75 13.54 5.46
N ILE A 165 -0.51 13.85 5.80
CA ILE A 165 -1.69 13.20 5.21
C ILE A 165 -2.51 14.31 4.59
N VAL A 166 -2.71 14.25 3.29
CA VAL A 166 -3.45 15.25 2.51
C VAL A 166 -4.53 14.60 1.67
N THR A 167 -5.58 15.34 1.39
CA THR A 167 -6.70 14.90 0.53
C THR A 167 -7.04 15.95 -0.49
N ASN A 168 -7.38 15.53 -1.72
CA ASN A 168 -7.97 16.40 -2.72
C ASN A 168 -8.91 15.59 -3.62
N GLY A 169 -10.18 16.00 -3.71
CA GLY A 169 -11.22 15.22 -4.38
C GLY A 169 -11.34 13.84 -3.74
N ASN A 170 -11.17 12.79 -4.53
CA ASN A 170 -11.16 11.40 -4.08
C ASN A 170 -9.75 10.82 -3.88
N TYR A 171 -8.71 11.66 -3.93
CA TYR A 171 -7.33 11.23 -3.66
C TYR A 171 -6.93 11.50 -2.22
N VAL A 172 -6.19 10.56 -1.66
CA VAL A 172 -5.60 10.65 -0.31
C VAL A 172 -4.13 10.26 -0.43
N ALA A 173 -3.24 11.05 0.16
CA ALA A 173 -1.82 10.73 0.20
C ALA A 173 -1.30 10.73 1.64
N ILE A 174 -0.32 9.86 1.91
CA ILE A 174 0.55 9.93 3.08
C ILE A 174 2.00 9.96 2.64
N VAL A 175 2.78 10.83 3.26
CA VAL A 175 4.22 10.94 3.02
C VAL A 175 4.96 10.96 4.35
N ILE A 176 5.98 10.10 4.47
CA ILE A 176 6.94 10.12 5.57
C ILE A 176 8.31 10.43 4.95
N ALA A 177 8.97 11.46 5.47
CA ALA A 177 10.31 11.83 5.04
C ALA A 177 11.32 10.74 5.40
N GLY A 178 12.32 10.53 4.53
CA GLY A 178 13.43 9.63 4.82
C GLY A 178 14.43 10.24 5.80
N ILE A 179 15.17 9.40 6.52
CA ILE A 179 16.21 9.83 7.48
C ILE A 179 17.29 10.67 6.81
N ALA A 180 17.64 10.34 5.56
CA ALA A 180 18.64 11.08 4.80
C ALA A 180 18.16 12.47 4.36
N ASN A 181 16.85 12.68 4.29
CA ASN A 181 16.23 13.93 3.86
C ASN A 181 15.00 14.26 4.73
N PRO A 182 15.22 14.65 5.99
CA PRO A 182 14.16 14.76 7.00
C PRO A 182 13.31 16.04 6.89
N ASP A 183 13.56 16.90 5.89
CA ASP A 183 12.89 18.20 5.76
C ASP A 183 11.54 18.03 5.06
N TYR A 184 10.47 18.44 5.76
CA TYR A 184 9.11 18.41 5.23
C TYR A 184 8.74 19.63 4.39
N ALA A 185 9.51 20.72 4.37
CA ALA A 185 9.13 21.92 3.63
C ALA A 185 9.04 21.70 2.10
N PRO A 186 9.98 20.97 1.45
CA PRO A 186 9.81 20.60 0.04
C PRO A 186 8.62 19.66 -0.20
N ILE A 187 8.35 18.73 0.72
CA ILE A 187 7.21 17.81 0.67
C ILE A 187 5.89 18.58 0.76
N ASP A 188 5.78 19.51 1.72
CA ASP A 188 4.59 20.36 1.90
C ASP A 188 4.30 21.15 0.60
N THR A 189 5.33 21.73 -0.02
CA THR A 189 5.20 22.45 -1.30
C THR A 189 4.75 21.54 -2.44
N ALA A 190 5.30 20.33 -2.54
CA ALA A 190 4.90 19.38 -3.59
C ALA A 190 3.45 18.91 -3.40
N LEU A 191 3.04 18.65 -2.16
CA LEU A 191 1.68 18.18 -1.84
C LEU A 191 0.59 19.23 -2.14
N GLU A 192 0.91 20.52 -2.17
CA GLU A 192 -0.05 21.55 -2.58
C GLU A 192 -0.58 21.34 -4.00
N THR A 193 0.18 20.68 -4.87
CA THR A 193 -0.16 20.49 -6.28
C THR A 193 -0.21 19.03 -6.71
N ALA A 194 0.42 18.11 -5.99
CA ALA A 194 0.55 16.70 -6.39
C ALA A 194 -0.79 15.98 -6.60
N LEU A 195 -1.84 16.41 -5.94
CA LEU A 195 -3.19 15.82 -6.07
C LEU A 195 -4.16 16.70 -6.87
N ASN A 196 -3.68 17.70 -7.59
CA ASN A 196 -4.52 18.59 -8.40
C ASN A 196 -4.62 18.06 -9.83
N PHE A 197 -5.70 17.32 -10.10
CA PHE A 197 -5.99 16.70 -11.39
C PHE A 197 -7.29 17.25 -11.99
#